data_c5ce06edc4aa1cda361466b6915c169b
#
_entry.id   c5ce06edc4aa1cda361466b6915c169b
#
_cell.length_a   1.000
_cell.length_b   1.000
_cell.length_c   1.000
_cell.angle_alpha   90.00
_cell.angle_beta   90.00
_cell.angle_gamma   90.00
#
_symmetry.space_group_name_H-M   'P 1'
#
loop_
_entity.id
_entity.type
_entity.pdbx_description
1 polymer ?
#
loop_
_entity_poly.entity_id
_entity_poly.type
_entity_poly.pdbx_seq_one_letter_code
_entity_poly.pdbx_strand_id
1 'polypeptide(L)'
;MLIVKKFGGTSVANKERIYNVANRCVEEYKKGNDVVVVLSAMGKYTDELISMAEDINDKPPKREMDMLFTIGEQMSVSLMAMAFDKLGVPAVSLNAFQVAMHTTSVHGNARLKRIDTERIRRELENHKIVVVTGFQGVNKYDDYTTLGRGGSDTTAVALAAALHADACEIYTDVDGVYTADPRKVPKARKLKEITYDEMLDLATLGAGVLHNRSVEMAKKYGVPLVVRSSLNNSEGTVVKEEVTVERMLISGVALDTEAVRIAVIGLKDVPGMAFKLFDVLAKKHINVDVILQSIGSAGTKDISFTVDGKDLDDAIATLEENKARLGYQELHSERNIAKLSIVGAGMMSNPGVAAKMFESLYNEGVNINMISTSEIRVTVLINEKDGVRAMNAVHDAFNLAD
;
A
#
# COMPACT_ATOMS: atom_id res chain seq x y z
N MET A 1 8.27 -17.70 20.70
CA MET A 1 8.14 -16.45 19.93
C MET A 1 6.69 -16.28 19.49
N LEU A 2 6.19 -15.04 19.42
CA LEU A 2 4.87 -14.74 18.88
C LEU A 2 5.03 -14.20 17.46
N ILE A 3 4.41 -14.85 16.48
CA ILE A 3 4.51 -14.49 15.06
C ILE A 3 3.12 -14.21 14.51
N VAL A 4 2.95 -13.05 13.91
CA VAL A 4 1.73 -12.71 13.15
C VAL A 4 1.98 -12.98 11.67
N LYS A 5 1.16 -13.83 11.05
CA LYS A 5 1.27 -14.18 9.61
C LYS A 5 0.03 -13.72 8.85
N LYS A 6 0.21 -12.89 7.83
CA LYS A 6 -0.91 -12.46 6.98
C LYS A 6 -0.84 -13.14 5.62
N PHE A 7 -1.97 -13.64 5.16
CA PHE A 7 -2.09 -14.21 3.81
C PHE A 7 -3.18 -13.49 3.00
N GLY A 8 -2.82 -13.09 1.79
CA GLY A 8 -3.73 -12.46 0.84
C GLY A 8 -4.75 -13.43 0.23
N GLY A 9 -5.76 -12.92 -0.45
CA GLY A 9 -6.84 -13.71 -1.04
C GLY A 9 -6.35 -14.78 -2.01
N THR A 10 -5.36 -14.47 -2.84
CA THR A 10 -4.74 -15.44 -3.74
C THR A 10 -4.09 -16.61 -3.01
N SER A 11 -3.58 -16.39 -1.80
CA SER A 11 -2.94 -17.41 -0.97
C SER A 11 -3.94 -18.39 -0.34
N VAL A 12 -5.23 -18.06 -0.30
CA VAL A 12 -6.31 -18.88 0.26
C VAL A 12 -7.44 -19.13 -0.76
N ALA A 13 -7.16 -18.97 -2.05
CA ALA A 13 -8.16 -18.98 -3.11
C ALA A 13 -8.92 -20.31 -3.29
N ASN A 14 -8.38 -21.42 -2.83
CA ASN A 14 -8.96 -22.73 -2.94
C ASN A 14 -8.46 -23.69 -1.84
N LYS A 15 -9.01 -24.89 -1.80
CA LYS A 15 -8.68 -25.93 -0.82
C LYS A 15 -7.18 -26.21 -0.73
N GLU A 16 -6.49 -26.38 -1.87
CA GLU A 16 -5.07 -26.70 -1.92
C GLU A 16 -4.23 -25.58 -1.30
N ARG A 17 -4.54 -24.32 -1.62
CA ARG A 17 -3.86 -23.15 -1.07
C ARG A 17 -4.13 -22.96 0.42
N ILE A 18 -5.35 -23.24 0.90
CA ILE A 18 -5.68 -23.24 2.32
C ILE A 18 -4.78 -24.23 3.06
N TYR A 19 -4.62 -25.46 2.57
CA TYR A 19 -3.74 -26.45 3.20
C TYR A 19 -2.25 -26.08 3.12
N ASN A 20 -1.79 -25.41 2.03
CA ASN A 20 -0.44 -24.87 1.97
C ASN A 20 -0.19 -23.83 3.09
N VAL A 21 -1.11 -22.90 3.28
CA VAL A 21 -1.04 -21.91 4.35
C VAL A 21 -1.11 -22.58 5.72
N ALA A 22 -2.04 -23.51 5.91
CA ALA A 22 -2.20 -24.24 7.18
C ALA A 22 -0.92 -24.98 7.55
N ASN A 23 -0.31 -25.71 6.63
CA ASN A 23 0.94 -26.43 6.88
C ASN A 23 2.09 -25.51 7.31
N ARG A 24 2.26 -24.35 6.67
CA ARG A 24 3.25 -23.34 7.07
C ARG A 24 3.04 -22.83 8.50
N CYS A 25 1.80 -22.62 8.89
CA CYS A 25 1.46 -22.20 10.25
C CYS A 25 1.69 -23.33 11.27
N VAL A 26 1.36 -24.57 10.90
CA VAL A 26 1.60 -25.77 11.71
C VAL A 26 3.09 -26.02 11.93
N GLU A 27 3.94 -25.76 10.93
CA GLU A 27 5.41 -25.86 11.10
C GLU A 27 5.91 -24.90 12.19
N GLU A 28 5.45 -23.66 12.21
CA GLU A 28 5.82 -22.70 13.25
C GLU A 28 5.25 -23.07 14.62
N TYR A 29 4.00 -23.49 14.66
CA TYR A 29 3.37 -24.00 15.89
C TYR A 29 4.14 -25.19 16.50
N LYS A 30 4.56 -26.15 15.66
CA LYS A 30 5.36 -27.31 16.09
C LYS A 30 6.76 -26.95 16.62
N LYS A 31 7.30 -25.79 16.23
CA LYS A 31 8.54 -25.23 16.81
C LYS A 31 8.33 -24.63 18.20
N GLY A 32 7.10 -24.61 18.71
CA GLY A 32 6.73 -23.99 19.98
C GLY A 32 6.47 -22.49 19.90
N ASN A 33 6.22 -21.96 18.72
CA ASN A 33 5.87 -20.56 18.53
C ASN A 33 4.35 -20.36 18.68
N ASP A 34 3.95 -19.22 19.23
CA ASP A 34 2.59 -18.73 19.19
C ASP A 34 2.31 -18.14 17.82
N VAL A 35 1.19 -18.51 17.20
CA VAL A 35 0.86 -18.10 15.82
C VAL A 35 -0.49 -17.43 15.76
N VAL A 36 -0.50 -16.19 15.27
CA VAL A 36 -1.71 -15.45 14.89
C VAL A 36 -1.74 -15.32 13.35
N VAL A 37 -2.83 -15.75 12.74
CA VAL A 37 -3.00 -15.76 11.29
C VAL A 37 -4.04 -14.73 10.89
N VAL A 38 -3.72 -13.81 9.98
CA VAL A 38 -4.66 -12.83 9.43
C VAL A 38 -4.96 -13.18 7.99
N LEU A 39 -6.23 -13.32 7.64
CA LEU A 39 -6.65 -13.72 6.31
C LEU A 39 -7.50 -12.64 5.62
N SER A 40 -7.28 -12.49 4.32
CA SER A 40 -8.20 -11.79 3.41
C SER A 40 -9.30 -12.74 2.92
N ALA A 41 -10.33 -12.20 2.28
CA ALA A 41 -11.32 -12.98 1.56
C ALA A 41 -10.67 -13.89 0.49
N MET A 42 -11.28 -15.03 0.18
CA MET A 42 -10.74 -16.02 -0.76
C MET A 42 -10.75 -15.49 -2.21
N GLY A 43 -9.61 -15.58 -2.88
CA GLY A 43 -9.50 -15.30 -4.32
C GLY A 43 -10.05 -13.92 -4.70
N LYS A 44 -11.10 -13.91 -5.53
CA LYS A 44 -11.82 -12.72 -6.00
C LYS A 44 -13.18 -12.52 -5.33
N TYR A 45 -13.43 -13.18 -4.20
CA TYR A 45 -14.75 -13.17 -3.58
C TYR A 45 -15.24 -11.76 -3.20
N THR A 46 -14.33 -10.85 -2.84
CA THR A 46 -14.69 -9.44 -2.61
C THR A 46 -15.22 -8.78 -3.89
N ASP A 47 -14.64 -9.06 -5.06
CA ASP A 47 -15.11 -8.52 -6.34
C ASP A 47 -16.48 -9.09 -6.70
N GLU A 48 -16.75 -10.37 -6.39
CA GLU A 48 -18.07 -10.99 -6.57
C GLU A 48 -19.12 -10.33 -5.68
N LEU A 49 -18.80 -10.03 -4.42
CA LEU A 49 -19.70 -9.31 -3.51
C LEU A 49 -19.99 -7.88 -3.99
N ILE A 50 -19.00 -7.19 -4.56
CA ILE A 50 -19.20 -5.87 -5.19
C ILE A 50 -20.20 -5.99 -6.34
N SER A 51 -19.98 -6.93 -7.26
CA SER A 51 -20.87 -7.14 -8.40
C SER A 51 -22.30 -7.45 -7.97
N MET A 52 -22.49 -8.33 -6.96
CA MET A 52 -23.81 -8.62 -6.41
C MET A 52 -24.52 -7.39 -5.83
N ALA A 53 -23.77 -6.51 -5.17
CA ALA A 53 -24.34 -5.28 -4.61
C ALA A 53 -24.75 -4.29 -5.70
N GLU A 54 -23.91 -4.14 -6.73
CA GLU A 54 -24.14 -3.24 -7.86
C GLU A 54 -25.29 -3.71 -8.74
N ASP A 55 -25.51 -5.03 -8.87
CA ASP A 55 -26.68 -5.61 -9.55
C ASP A 55 -28.01 -5.25 -8.84
N ILE A 56 -27.98 -5.00 -7.54
CA ILE A 56 -29.16 -4.60 -6.75
C ILE A 56 -29.32 -3.08 -6.71
N ASN A 57 -28.21 -2.33 -6.62
CA ASN A 57 -28.23 -0.89 -6.47
C ASN A 57 -26.98 -0.28 -7.10
N ASP A 58 -27.13 0.55 -8.12
CA ASP A 58 -26.02 1.24 -8.82
C ASP A 58 -25.14 2.10 -7.89
N LYS A 59 -25.65 2.49 -6.73
CA LYS A 59 -24.94 3.28 -5.71
C LYS A 59 -25.21 2.75 -4.31
N PRO A 60 -24.67 1.56 -3.98
CA PRO A 60 -24.95 0.94 -2.71
C PRO A 60 -24.41 1.78 -1.54
N PRO A 61 -25.14 1.90 -0.42
CA PRO A 61 -24.67 2.61 0.76
C PRO A 61 -23.39 1.99 1.31
N LYS A 62 -22.38 2.80 1.60
CA LYS A 62 -21.08 2.31 2.11
C LYS A 62 -21.17 1.49 3.39
N ARG A 63 -22.13 1.80 4.26
CA ARG A 63 -22.39 1.02 5.48
C ARG A 63 -22.82 -0.41 5.15
N GLU A 64 -23.71 -0.59 4.17
CA GLU A 64 -24.16 -1.92 3.76
C GLU A 64 -23.07 -2.68 2.99
N MET A 65 -22.25 -1.96 2.21
CA MET A 65 -21.07 -2.56 1.59
C MET A 65 -20.07 -3.09 2.63
N ASP A 66 -19.81 -2.34 3.70
CA ASP A 66 -18.95 -2.82 4.78
C ASP A 66 -19.52 -4.08 5.44
N MET A 67 -20.81 -4.10 5.70
CA MET A 67 -21.50 -5.28 6.24
C MET A 67 -21.36 -6.50 5.31
N LEU A 68 -21.56 -6.30 4.00
CA LEU A 68 -21.47 -7.36 2.99
C LEU A 68 -20.04 -7.89 2.87
N PHE A 69 -19.04 -7.02 2.82
CA PHE A 69 -17.64 -7.41 2.66
C PHE A 69 -17.14 -8.31 3.79
N THR A 70 -17.62 -8.12 5.02
CA THR A 70 -17.16 -8.92 6.17
C THR A 70 -17.43 -10.43 6.01
N ILE A 71 -18.32 -10.83 5.12
CA ILE A 71 -18.63 -12.24 4.86
C ILE A 71 -17.41 -12.97 4.28
N GLY A 72 -16.65 -12.29 3.39
CA GLY A 72 -15.52 -12.89 2.70
C GLY A 72 -14.43 -13.38 3.64
N GLU A 73 -14.00 -12.53 4.58
CA GLU A 73 -12.97 -12.90 5.55
C GLU A 73 -13.49 -13.88 6.59
N GLN A 74 -14.75 -13.77 7.02
CA GLN A 74 -15.34 -14.72 7.97
C GLN A 74 -15.37 -16.14 7.38
N MET A 75 -15.66 -16.28 6.08
CA MET A 75 -15.56 -17.56 5.37
C MET A 75 -14.13 -18.09 5.38
N SER A 76 -13.14 -17.27 5.03
CA SER A 76 -11.72 -17.66 4.96
C SER A 76 -11.19 -18.16 6.31
N VAL A 77 -11.44 -17.41 7.40
CA VAL A 77 -10.94 -17.79 8.73
C VAL A 77 -11.60 -19.04 9.27
N SER A 78 -12.88 -19.23 8.98
CA SER A 78 -13.62 -20.43 9.41
C SER A 78 -13.11 -21.68 8.70
N LEU A 79 -12.91 -21.62 7.38
CA LEU A 79 -12.36 -22.73 6.60
C LEU A 79 -10.90 -23.05 7.01
N MET A 80 -10.11 -22.04 7.33
CA MET A 80 -8.74 -22.21 7.81
C MET A 80 -8.71 -22.90 9.18
N ALA A 81 -9.58 -22.50 10.11
CA ALA A 81 -9.70 -23.16 11.41
C ALA A 81 -10.10 -24.64 11.29
N MET A 82 -11.01 -24.96 10.36
CA MET A 82 -11.38 -26.35 10.02
C MET A 82 -10.19 -27.12 9.42
N ALA A 83 -9.34 -26.46 8.61
CA ALA A 83 -8.15 -27.09 8.07
C ALA A 83 -7.12 -27.42 9.16
N PHE A 84 -6.92 -26.54 10.15
CA PHE A 84 -6.07 -26.81 11.31
C PHE A 84 -6.61 -27.99 12.14
N ASP A 85 -7.93 -28.02 12.41
CA ASP A 85 -8.56 -29.14 13.12
C ASP A 85 -8.31 -30.48 12.39
N LYS A 86 -8.48 -30.49 11.07
CA LYS A 86 -8.19 -31.67 10.23
C LYS A 86 -6.72 -32.12 10.31
N LEU A 87 -5.80 -31.17 10.53
CA LEU A 87 -4.37 -31.43 10.72
C LEU A 87 -3.99 -31.79 12.17
N GLY A 88 -4.99 -31.87 13.07
CA GLY A 88 -4.81 -32.20 14.48
C GLY A 88 -4.20 -31.06 15.31
N VAL A 89 -4.34 -29.82 14.87
CA VAL A 89 -3.82 -28.64 15.58
C VAL A 89 -4.98 -27.79 16.08
N PRO A 90 -5.07 -27.48 17.38
CA PRO A 90 -6.13 -26.68 17.94
C PRO A 90 -6.06 -25.24 17.39
N ALA A 91 -7.18 -24.73 16.92
CA ALA A 91 -7.28 -23.39 16.37
C ALA A 91 -8.64 -22.75 16.69
N VAL A 92 -8.71 -21.43 16.58
CA VAL A 92 -9.95 -20.66 16.72
C VAL A 92 -9.99 -19.54 15.68
N SER A 93 -11.13 -19.36 15.03
CA SER A 93 -11.38 -18.23 14.14
C SER A 93 -12.10 -17.11 14.92
N LEU A 94 -11.63 -15.85 14.71
CA LEU A 94 -12.18 -14.67 15.36
C LEU A 94 -12.42 -13.57 14.33
N ASN A 95 -13.56 -12.89 14.43
CA ASN A 95 -13.86 -11.70 13.63
C ASN A 95 -13.56 -10.40 14.40
N ALA A 96 -13.78 -9.24 13.74
CA ALA A 96 -13.46 -7.92 14.31
C ALA A 96 -14.20 -7.62 15.62
N PHE A 97 -15.45 -8.10 15.79
CA PHE A 97 -16.18 -7.96 17.06
C PHE A 97 -15.54 -8.75 18.19
N GLN A 98 -15.15 -9.98 17.92
CA GLN A 98 -14.60 -10.89 18.92
C GLN A 98 -13.21 -10.49 19.42
N VAL A 99 -12.46 -9.71 18.62
CA VAL A 99 -11.17 -9.13 18.99
C VAL A 99 -11.27 -7.63 19.28
N ALA A 100 -12.49 -7.08 19.37
CA ALA A 100 -12.79 -5.67 19.65
C ALA A 100 -11.88 -4.70 18.87
N MET A 101 -11.87 -4.84 17.55
CA MET A 101 -11.06 -4.03 16.64
C MET A 101 -11.75 -2.71 16.35
N HIS A 102 -11.60 -1.74 17.27
CA HIS A 102 -12.30 -0.45 17.23
C HIS A 102 -11.74 0.48 16.16
N THR A 103 -12.64 1.10 15.40
CA THR A 103 -12.30 2.02 14.30
C THR A 103 -13.04 3.36 14.39
N THR A 104 -12.71 4.26 13.46
CA THR A 104 -13.55 5.42 13.13
C THR A 104 -14.85 4.97 12.45
N SER A 105 -15.85 5.85 12.38
CA SER A 105 -17.14 5.58 11.72
C SER A 105 -17.15 5.97 10.24
N VAL A 106 -16.00 5.95 9.56
CA VAL A 106 -15.89 6.22 8.12
C VAL A 106 -15.97 4.88 7.39
N HIS A 107 -17.11 4.59 6.80
CA HIS A 107 -17.30 3.35 6.04
C HIS A 107 -16.45 3.30 4.78
N GLY A 108 -15.92 2.11 4.46
CA GLY A 108 -15.07 1.83 3.29
C GLY A 108 -13.60 2.26 3.44
N ASN A 109 -13.27 3.10 4.44
CA ASN A 109 -11.89 3.54 4.70
C ASN A 109 -11.69 3.94 6.17
N ALA A 110 -12.10 3.07 7.07
CA ALA A 110 -12.00 3.31 8.51
C ALA A 110 -10.53 3.30 8.99
N ARG A 111 -10.29 3.99 10.10
CA ARG A 111 -8.99 3.98 10.75
C ARG A 111 -9.05 3.27 12.10
N LEU A 112 -8.10 2.39 12.35
CA LEU A 112 -7.95 1.70 13.61
C LEU A 112 -7.66 2.69 14.73
N LYS A 113 -8.37 2.53 15.85
CA LYS A 113 -8.21 3.32 17.07
C LYS A 113 -7.61 2.50 18.20
N ARG A 114 -8.13 1.29 18.41
CA ARG A 114 -7.75 0.39 19.49
C ARG A 114 -8.09 -1.05 19.11
N ILE A 115 -7.27 -1.98 19.58
CA ILE A 115 -7.52 -3.43 19.54
C ILE A 115 -7.48 -3.93 20.99
N ASP A 116 -8.44 -4.77 21.36
CA ASP A 116 -8.38 -5.51 22.61
C ASP A 116 -7.72 -6.86 22.37
N THR A 117 -6.60 -7.09 23.03
CA THR A 117 -5.81 -8.30 22.85
C THR A 117 -6.13 -9.43 23.83
N GLU A 118 -7.01 -9.20 24.82
CA GLU A 118 -7.30 -10.16 25.89
C GLU A 118 -7.81 -11.49 25.34
N ARG A 119 -8.76 -11.45 24.41
CA ARG A 119 -9.30 -12.68 23.79
C ARG A 119 -8.22 -13.45 23.03
N ILE A 120 -7.38 -12.77 22.26
CA ILE A 120 -6.30 -13.43 21.50
C ILE A 120 -5.30 -14.07 22.46
N ARG A 121 -4.83 -13.34 23.47
CA ARG A 121 -3.85 -13.84 24.46
C ARG A 121 -4.38 -15.09 25.16
N ARG A 122 -5.63 -15.06 25.61
CA ARG A 122 -6.26 -16.22 26.26
C ARG A 122 -6.29 -17.47 25.37
N GLU A 123 -6.55 -17.32 24.07
CA GLU A 123 -6.54 -18.46 23.15
C GLU A 123 -5.12 -18.96 22.85
N LEU A 124 -4.13 -18.07 22.79
CA LEU A 124 -2.71 -18.44 22.67
C LEU A 124 -2.21 -19.16 23.92
N GLU A 125 -2.59 -18.71 25.12
CA GLU A 125 -2.29 -19.38 26.41
C GLU A 125 -2.89 -20.80 26.47
N ASN A 126 -4.00 -21.03 25.78
CA ASN A 126 -4.59 -22.35 25.58
C ASN A 126 -3.95 -23.13 24.41
N HIS A 127 -2.76 -22.71 23.96
CA HIS A 127 -2.02 -23.35 22.87
C HIS A 127 -2.82 -23.52 21.58
N LYS A 128 -3.60 -22.53 21.17
CA LYS A 128 -4.33 -22.52 19.90
C LYS A 128 -3.68 -21.59 18.90
N ILE A 129 -3.71 -21.96 17.63
CA ILE A 129 -3.50 -21.01 16.54
C ILE A 129 -4.74 -20.09 16.47
N VAL A 130 -4.51 -18.78 16.49
CA VAL A 130 -5.60 -17.79 16.41
C VAL A 130 -5.70 -17.25 15.00
N VAL A 131 -6.86 -17.44 14.35
CA VAL A 131 -7.11 -16.98 12.98
C VAL A 131 -8.04 -15.79 13.03
N VAL A 132 -7.60 -14.63 12.55
CA VAL A 132 -8.33 -13.36 12.65
C VAL A 132 -8.70 -12.85 11.25
N THR A 133 -9.94 -12.35 11.11
CA THR A 133 -10.34 -11.67 9.88
C THR A 133 -9.50 -10.42 9.67
N GLY A 134 -8.88 -10.28 8.51
CA GLY A 134 -8.28 -9.03 8.08
C GLY A 134 -9.32 -8.00 7.65
N PHE A 135 -8.90 -6.77 7.33
CA PHE A 135 -9.70 -5.74 6.68
C PHE A 135 -10.85 -5.14 7.51
N GLN A 136 -11.37 -5.82 8.52
CA GLN A 136 -12.56 -5.50 9.27
C GLN A 136 -12.28 -4.70 10.54
N GLY A 137 -13.27 -3.91 10.96
CA GLY A 137 -13.32 -3.25 12.25
C GLY A 137 -14.74 -3.00 12.71
N VAL A 138 -14.88 -2.42 13.89
CA VAL A 138 -16.17 -2.08 14.52
C VAL A 138 -16.12 -0.63 14.95
N ASN A 139 -17.15 0.16 14.61
CA ASN A 139 -17.25 1.55 15.04
C ASN A 139 -17.98 1.68 16.40
N LYS A 140 -18.13 2.92 16.87
CA LYS A 140 -18.81 3.23 18.15
C LYS A 140 -20.33 2.95 18.18
N TYR A 141 -20.91 2.58 17.06
CA TYR A 141 -22.32 2.23 16.93
C TYR A 141 -22.51 0.72 16.77
N ASP A 142 -21.44 -0.07 16.97
CA ASP A 142 -21.39 -1.51 16.74
C ASP A 142 -21.67 -1.92 15.28
N ASP A 143 -21.46 -1.00 14.33
CA ASP A 143 -21.46 -1.34 12.92
C ASP A 143 -20.11 -1.88 12.48
N TYR A 144 -20.12 -2.82 11.55
CA TYR A 144 -18.93 -3.20 10.82
C TYR A 144 -18.40 -2.03 9.99
N THR A 145 -17.09 -1.93 9.92
CA THR A 145 -16.36 -1.01 9.06
C THR A 145 -15.26 -1.77 8.35
N THR A 146 -14.84 -1.27 7.19
CA THR A 146 -13.68 -1.81 6.48
C THR A 146 -12.54 -0.78 6.41
N LEU A 147 -11.30 -1.29 6.41
CA LEU A 147 -10.10 -0.45 6.46
C LEU A 147 -9.66 0.08 5.08
N GLY A 148 -10.37 -0.32 4.02
CA GLY A 148 -9.99 0.02 2.65
C GLY A 148 -8.87 -0.84 2.09
N ARG A 149 -8.29 -0.45 0.94
CA ARG A 149 -7.21 -1.20 0.27
C ARG A 149 -6.05 -1.48 1.23
N GLY A 150 -5.47 -2.67 1.15
CA GLY A 150 -4.39 -3.11 2.06
C GLY A 150 -4.83 -3.26 3.53
N GLY A 151 -6.15 -3.31 3.78
CA GLY A 151 -6.70 -3.39 5.12
C GLY A 151 -6.25 -4.63 5.89
N SER A 152 -6.09 -5.78 5.24
CA SER A 152 -5.59 -7.00 5.89
C SER A 152 -4.12 -6.89 6.32
N ASP A 153 -3.27 -6.20 5.54
CA ASP A 153 -1.88 -5.90 5.92
C ASP A 153 -1.87 -4.97 7.13
N THR A 154 -2.73 -3.95 7.10
CA THR A 154 -2.91 -3.02 8.23
C THR A 154 -3.39 -3.74 9.50
N THR A 155 -4.34 -4.68 9.36
CA THR A 155 -4.80 -5.52 10.48
C THR A 155 -3.66 -6.35 11.08
N ALA A 156 -2.86 -7.01 10.23
CA ALA A 156 -1.75 -7.85 10.70
C ALA A 156 -0.69 -7.04 11.46
N VAL A 157 -0.30 -5.89 10.92
CA VAL A 157 0.68 -5.01 11.59
C VAL A 157 0.11 -4.44 12.89
N ALA A 158 -1.16 -4.05 12.90
CA ALA A 158 -1.81 -3.55 14.11
C ALA A 158 -1.90 -4.61 15.21
N LEU A 159 -2.22 -5.85 14.86
CA LEU A 159 -2.20 -6.99 15.79
C LEU A 159 -0.79 -7.29 16.29
N ALA A 160 0.21 -7.30 15.40
CA ALA A 160 1.60 -7.49 15.78
C ALA A 160 2.07 -6.42 16.77
N ALA A 161 1.73 -5.15 16.53
CA ALA A 161 2.03 -4.04 17.44
C ALA A 161 1.33 -4.21 18.80
N ALA A 162 0.02 -4.48 18.81
CA ALA A 162 -0.78 -4.58 20.02
C ALA A 162 -0.41 -5.81 20.88
N LEU A 163 0.02 -6.89 20.26
CA LEU A 163 0.46 -8.12 20.90
C LEU A 163 1.94 -8.11 21.29
N HIS A 164 2.73 -7.14 20.82
CA HIS A 164 4.19 -7.11 20.90
C HIS A 164 4.82 -8.36 20.27
N ALA A 165 4.41 -8.67 19.06
CA ALA A 165 4.89 -9.83 18.31
C ALA A 165 6.38 -9.67 17.92
N ASP A 166 7.11 -10.79 17.94
CA ASP A 166 8.52 -10.84 17.53
C ASP A 166 8.71 -10.58 16.04
N ALA A 167 7.70 -10.92 15.21
CA ALA A 167 7.70 -10.67 13.77
C ALA A 167 6.28 -10.59 13.21
N CYS A 168 6.13 -9.80 12.13
CA CYS A 168 4.94 -9.79 11.28
C CYS A 168 5.34 -10.19 9.87
N GLU A 169 4.88 -11.35 9.41
CA GLU A 169 5.16 -11.87 8.07
C GLU A 169 3.98 -11.62 7.14
N ILE A 170 4.21 -10.89 6.07
CA ILE A 170 3.21 -10.61 5.03
C ILE A 170 3.49 -11.51 3.83
N TYR A 171 2.58 -12.45 3.62
CA TYR A 171 2.64 -13.38 2.49
C TYR A 171 1.82 -12.86 1.31
N THR A 172 2.48 -12.77 0.16
CA THR A 172 1.91 -12.29 -1.10
C THR A 172 2.27 -13.25 -2.25
N ASP A 173 1.97 -12.90 -3.48
CA ASP A 173 2.31 -13.65 -4.70
C ASP A 173 3.76 -13.40 -5.16
N VAL A 174 4.45 -12.40 -4.60
CA VAL A 174 5.88 -12.14 -4.84
C VAL A 174 6.73 -12.61 -3.65
N ASP A 175 7.99 -12.95 -3.89
CA ASP A 175 8.86 -13.56 -2.88
C ASP A 175 9.76 -12.55 -2.14
N GLY A 176 9.41 -11.27 -2.19
CA GLY A 176 10.11 -10.19 -1.51
C GLY A 176 9.96 -8.85 -2.24
N VAL A 177 10.73 -7.86 -1.79
CA VAL A 177 10.85 -6.55 -2.42
C VAL A 177 12.04 -6.59 -3.38
N TYR A 178 11.86 -6.05 -4.59
CA TYR A 178 12.86 -6.03 -5.64
C TYR A 178 13.35 -4.61 -5.92
N THR A 179 14.54 -4.50 -6.50
CA THR A 179 15.10 -3.22 -6.98
C THR A 179 14.26 -2.56 -8.07
N ALA A 180 13.38 -3.32 -8.71
CA ALA A 180 12.35 -2.87 -9.65
C ALA A 180 11.31 -3.99 -9.80
N ASP A 181 10.18 -3.72 -10.46
CA ASP A 181 9.19 -4.77 -10.80
C ASP A 181 9.84 -5.79 -11.77
N PRO A 182 10.07 -7.06 -11.36
CA PRO A 182 10.76 -8.05 -12.18
C PRO A 182 10.00 -8.43 -13.46
N ARG A 183 8.69 -8.10 -13.53
CA ARG A 183 7.88 -8.28 -14.75
C ARG A 183 8.21 -7.24 -15.82
N LYS A 184 8.70 -6.05 -15.40
CA LYS A 184 9.08 -4.93 -16.28
C LYS A 184 10.59 -4.83 -16.47
N VAL A 185 11.36 -5.20 -15.45
CA VAL A 185 12.84 -5.19 -15.45
C VAL A 185 13.35 -6.59 -15.12
N PRO A 186 13.66 -7.41 -16.12
CA PRO A 186 14.09 -8.80 -15.90
C PRO A 186 15.37 -8.95 -15.06
N LYS A 187 16.20 -7.94 -15.02
CA LYS A 187 17.44 -7.89 -14.21
C LYS A 187 17.21 -7.44 -12.76
N ALA A 188 15.97 -7.15 -12.37
CA ALA A 188 15.66 -6.71 -11.01
C ALA A 188 16.09 -7.77 -9.99
N ARG A 189 16.78 -7.31 -8.94
CA ARG A 189 17.29 -8.16 -7.87
C ARG A 189 16.42 -8.04 -6.62
N LYS A 190 16.23 -9.15 -5.92
CA LYS A 190 15.53 -9.17 -4.65
C LYS A 190 16.42 -8.57 -3.54
N LEU A 191 15.85 -7.65 -2.78
CA LEU A 191 16.49 -7.07 -1.60
C LEU A 191 16.40 -8.03 -0.42
N LYS A 192 17.49 -8.21 0.31
CA LYS A 192 17.47 -8.97 1.58
C LYS A 192 16.83 -8.14 2.69
N GLU A 193 17.15 -6.86 2.70
CA GLU A 193 16.71 -5.89 3.72
C GLU A 193 16.38 -4.55 3.06
N ILE A 194 15.44 -3.80 3.64
CA ILE A 194 15.09 -2.44 3.23
C ILE A 194 14.64 -1.67 4.47
N THR A 195 14.85 -0.35 4.50
CA THR A 195 14.35 0.49 5.59
C THR A 195 12.84 0.75 5.45
N TYR A 196 12.17 1.09 6.57
CA TYR A 196 10.76 1.47 6.51
C TYR A 196 10.52 2.67 5.59
N ASP A 197 11.41 3.67 5.59
CA ASP A 197 11.25 4.86 4.76
C ASP A 197 11.35 4.56 3.28
N GLU A 198 12.34 3.78 2.87
CA GLU A 198 12.48 3.33 1.48
C GLU A 198 11.31 2.44 1.05
N MET A 199 10.86 1.53 1.93
CA MET A 199 9.70 0.68 1.66
C MET A 199 8.41 1.50 1.52
N LEU A 200 8.22 2.52 2.39
CA LEU A 200 7.08 3.41 2.34
C LEU A 200 7.04 4.21 1.03
N ASP A 201 8.19 4.75 0.61
CA ASP A 201 8.28 5.45 -0.67
C ASP A 201 8.03 4.50 -1.85
N LEU A 202 8.63 3.32 -1.89
CA LEU A 202 8.38 2.32 -2.94
C LEU A 202 6.90 1.89 -2.98
N ALA A 203 6.29 1.65 -1.83
CA ALA A 203 4.87 1.29 -1.74
C ALA A 203 3.95 2.42 -2.26
N THR A 204 4.29 3.68 -1.97
CA THR A 204 3.54 4.85 -2.42
C THR A 204 3.70 5.10 -3.92
N LEU A 205 4.85 4.70 -4.48
CA LEU A 205 5.21 4.92 -5.88
C LEU A 205 4.82 3.77 -6.83
N GLY A 206 3.98 2.84 -6.37
CA GLY A 206 3.40 1.80 -7.22
C GLY A 206 4.17 0.47 -7.25
N ALA A 207 5.12 0.24 -6.33
CA ALA A 207 5.78 -1.07 -6.23
C ALA A 207 4.83 -2.23 -5.86
N GLY A 208 3.65 -1.92 -5.30
CA GLY A 208 2.51 -2.84 -5.16
C GLY A 208 2.72 -4.03 -4.21
N VAL A 209 3.85 -4.11 -3.50
CA VAL A 209 4.20 -5.27 -2.65
C VAL A 209 3.56 -5.18 -1.27
N LEU A 210 3.61 -4.00 -0.65
CA LEU A 210 2.97 -3.67 0.63
C LEU A 210 2.12 -2.41 0.48
N HIS A 211 1.09 -2.30 1.29
CA HIS A 211 0.32 -1.06 1.35
C HIS A 211 1.03 -0.04 2.26
N ASN A 212 1.16 1.23 1.79
CA ASN A 212 1.87 2.29 2.52
C ASN A 212 1.42 2.44 3.98
N ARG A 213 0.12 2.35 4.24
CA ARG A 213 -0.47 2.47 5.58
C ARG A 213 0.00 1.38 6.55
N SER A 214 0.26 0.16 6.08
CA SER A 214 0.81 -0.92 6.91
C SER A 214 2.28 -0.67 7.23
N VAL A 215 3.06 -0.16 6.28
CA VAL A 215 4.48 0.18 6.48
C VAL A 215 4.62 1.36 7.45
N GLU A 216 3.79 2.43 7.28
CA GLU A 216 3.74 3.57 8.20
C GLU A 216 3.45 3.12 9.65
N MET A 217 2.49 2.22 9.81
CA MET A 217 2.15 1.67 11.13
C MET A 217 3.28 0.82 11.70
N ALA A 218 3.92 -0.01 10.87
CA ALA A 218 5.06 -0.83 11.29
C ALA A 218 6.23 0.04 11.77
N LYS A 219 6.56 1.10 11.03
CA LYS A 219 7.57 2.09 11.43
C LYS A 219 7.21 2.73 12.76
N LYS A 220 5.97 3.23 12.90
CA LYS A 220 5.49 3.91 14.11
C LYS A 220 5.61 3.07 15.38
N TYR A 221 5.37 1.78 15.28
CA TYR A 221 5.35 0.86 16.42
C TYR A 221 6.58 -0.06 16.50
N GLY A 222 7.54 0.11 15.59
CA GLY A 222 8.76 -0.70 15.56
C GLY A 222 8.52 -2.18 15.29
N VAL A 223 7.50 -2.53 14.49
CA VAL A 223 7.13 -3.92 14.19
C VAL A 223 8.03 -4.47 13.10
N PRO A 224 8.88 -5.49 13.34
CA PRO A 224 9.67 -6.11 12.28
C PRO A 224 8.75 -6.76 11.24
N LEU A 225 8.85 -6.32 9.97
CA LEU A 225 8.10 -6.91 8.86
C LEU A 225 8.99 -7.83 8.04
N VAL A 226 8.42 -8.93 7.56
CA VAL A 226 9.05 -9.79 6.56
C VAL A 226 8.08 -10.01 5.42
N VAL A 227 8.48 -9.66 4.21
CA VAL A 227 7.69 -9.90 2.99
C VAL A 227 8.12 -11.23 2.39
N ARG A 228 7.19 -12.16 2.22
CA ARG A 228 7.44 -13.52 1.73
C ARG A 228 6.45 -13.95 0.66
N SER A 229 6.82 -14.95 -0.12
CA SER A 229 5.86 -15.62 -1.01
C SER A 229 5.02 -16.66 -0.29
N SER A 230 3.73 -16.70 -0.61
CA SER A 230 2.87 -17.83 -0.25
C SER A 230 3.09 -19.07 -1.13
N LEU A 231 3.83 -18.94 -2.23
CA LEU A 231 4.00 -19.96 -3.27
C LEU A 231 5.32 -20.74 -3.15
N ASN A 232 6.31 -20.20 -2.45
CA ASN A 232 7.62 -20.84 -2.26
C ASN A 232 8.15 -20.61 -0.84
N ASN A 233 9.32 -21.18 -0.50
CA ASN A 233 9.94 -21.09 0.81
C ASN A 233 11.12 -20.10 0.86
N SER A 234 11.11 -19.09 -0.01
CA SER A 234 12.14 -18.04 -0.03
C SER A 234 12.14 -17.26 1.30
N GLU A 235 13.32 -16.84 1.75
CA GLU A 235 13.48 -16.07 3.00
C GLU A 235 12.75 -14.73 2.98
N GLY A 236 12.56 -14.17 1.78
CA GLY A 236 11.86 -12.90 1.61
C GLY A 236 12.76 -11.68 1.81
N THR A 237 12.11 -10.54 2.09
CA THR A 237 12.76 -9.25 2.38
C THR A 237 12.37 -8.79 3.78
N VAL A 238 13.35 -8.41 4.61
CA VAL A 238 13.12 -7.84 5.95
C VAL A 238 12.99 -6.32 5.84
N VAL A 239 11.92 -5.76 6.40
CA VAL A 239 11.70 -4.32 6.51
C VAL A 239 11.92 -3.91 7.96
N LYS A 240 12.89 -3.00 8.21
CA LYS A 240 13.32 -2.60 9.55
C LYS A 240 13.82 -1.14 9.58
N GLU A 241 14.16 -0.61 10.75
CA GLU A 241 14.58 0.79 10.90
C GLU A 241 15.96 1.04 10.23
N GLU A 242 16.92 0.14 10.44
CA GLU A 242 18.27 0.28 9.91
C GLU A 242 18.70 -0.98 9.16
N VAL A 243 19.40 -0.81 8.05
CA VAL A 243 20.03 -1.90 7.29
C VAL A 243 21.48 -2.09 7.72
N THR A 244 21.90 -3.33 7.80
CA THR A 244 23.20 -3.71 8.36
C THR A 244 24.37 -3.60 7.36
N VAL A 245 24.09 -3.42 6.07
CA VAL A 245 25.07 -3.41 4.97
C VAL A 245 25.35 -1.98 4.51
N GLU A 246 26.56 -1.70 4.01
CA GLU A 246 26.90 -0.46 3.33
C GLU A 246 25.81 -0.07 2.33
N ARG A 247 25.21 1.10 2.52
CA ARG A 247 23.99 1.52 1.81
C ARG A 247 24.24 1.60 0.32
N MET A 248 23.45 0.88 -0.46
CA MET A 248 23.33 1.15 -1.89
C MET A 248 22.92 2.62 -2.08
N LEU A 249 23.42 3.24 -3.14
CA LEU A 249 23.09 4.63 -3.46
C LEU A 249 21.57 4.83 -3.60
N ILE A 250 20.93 3.90 -4.29
CA ILE A 250 19.47 3.76 -4.38
C ILE A 250 19.07 2.30 -4.16
N SER A 251 17.92 2.09 -3.54
CA SER A 251 17.38 0.76 -3.21
C SER A 251 16.44 0.24 -4.29
N GLY A 252 15.86 1.14 -5.09
CA GLY A 252 14.96 0.70 -6.14
C GLY A 252 14.47 1.79 -7.08
N VAL A 253 13.86 1.31 -8.18
CA VAL A 253 13.19 2.12 -9.20
C VAL A 253 11.73 1.70 -9.27
N ALA A 254 10.81 2.65 -9.15
CA ALA A 254 9.37 2.44 -9.22
C ALA A 254 8.76 3.18 -10.41
N LEU A 255 7.74 2.59 -11.02
CA LEU A 255 6.99 3.16 -12.13
C LEU A 255 5.49 3.08 -11.86
N ASP A 256 4.85 4.24 -11.72
CA ASP A 256 3.41 4.38 -11.55
C ASP A 256 2.81 4.96 -12.84
N THR A 257 1.90 4.23 -13.48
CA THR A 257 1.21 4.60 -14.71
C THR A 257 -0.26 4.98 -14.47
N GLU A 258 -0.73 4.97 -13.21
CA GLU A 258 -2.11 5.33 -12.87
C GLU A 258 -2.25 6.83 -12.53
N ALA A 259 -1.14 7.54 -12.41
CA ALA A 259 -1.14 8.96 -12.12
C ALA A 259 -1.61 9.80 -13.31
N VAL A 260 -2.37 10.86 -13.02
CA VAL A 260 -2.76 11.90 -13.99
C VAL A 260 -2.30 13.26 -13.50
N ARG A 261 -1.85 14.10 -14.41
CA ARG A 261 -1.48 15.48 -14.12
C ARG A 261 -2.66 16.42 -14.32
N ILE A 262 -2.87 17.33 -13.38
CA ILE A 262 -3.77 18.47 -13.49
C ILE A 262 -2.92 19.73 -13.39
N ALA A 263 -3.15 20.70 -14.29
CA ALA A 263 -2.50 22.00 -14.28
C ALA A 263 -3.56 23.12 -14.21
N VAL A 264 -3.47 23.93 -13.17
CA VAL A 264 -4.32 25.10 -12.93
C VAL A 264 -3.49 26.33 -13.25
N ILE A 265 -3.82 27.00 -14.32
CA ILE A 265 -3.05 28.07 -14.94
C ILE A 265 -3.65 29.44 -14.59
N GLY A 266 -2.78 30.42 -14.32
CA GLY A 266 -3.19 31.80 -14.15
C GLY A 266 -3.88 32.10 -12.81
N LEU A 267 -3.52 31.38 -11.73
CA LEU A 267 -3.95 31.71 -10.38
C LEU A 267 -3.33 33.04 -9.92
N LYS A 268 -4.08 33.86 -9.16
CA LYS A 268 -3.55 35.10 -8.60
C LYS A 268 -2.39 34.79 -7.63
N ASP A 269 -1.29 35.57 -7.74
CA ASP A 269 -0.16 35.46 -6.82
C ASP A 269 -0.44 36.21 -5.51
N VAL A 270 -1.29 35.64 -4.68
CA VAL A 270 -1.67 36.16 -3.37
C VAL A 270 -1.62 35.07 -2.30
N PRO A 271 -1.30 35.43 -1.03
CA PRO A 271 -1.30 34.46 0.06
C PRO A 271 -2.62 33.69 0.18
N GLY A 272 -2.52 32.39 0.44
CA GLY A 272 -3.67 31.52 0.65
C GLY A 272 -4.26 30.90 -0.63
N MET A 273 -3.75 31.17 -1.81
CA MET A 273 -4.30 30.61 -3.06
C MET A 273 -4.10 29.09 -3.15
N ALA A 274 -2.92 28.59 -2.81
CA ALA A 274 -2.67 27.15 -2.74
C ALA A 274 -3.57 26.47 -1.70
N PHE A 275 -3.77 27.10 -0.53
CA PHE A 275 -4.72 26.58 0.46
C PHE A 275 -6.14 26.46 -0.11
N LYS A 276 -6.64 27.49 -0.79
CA LYS A 276 -8.00 27.48 -1.36
C LYS A 276 -8.14 26.38 -2.44
N LEU A 277 -7.10 26.19 -3.24
CA LEU A 277 -7.06 25.16 -4.29
C LEU A 277 -7.13 23.75 -3.69
N PHE A 278 -6.25 23.45 -2.74
CA PHE A 278 -6.19 22.10 -2.18
C PHE A 278 -7.28 21.83 -1.13
N ASP A 279 -7.85 22.85 -0.46
CA ASP A 279 -8.97 22.71 0.48
C ASP A 279 -10.24 22.16 -0.23
N VAL A 280 -10.53 22.60 -1.46
CA VAL A 280 -11.70 22.10 -2.19
C VAL A 280 -11.53 20.63 -2.60
N LEU A 281 -10.33 20.21 -2.97
CA LEU A 281 -10.03 18.82 -3.29
C LEU A 281 -10.05 17.94 -2.03
N ALA A 282 -9.45 18.40 -0.94
CA ALA A 282 -9.42 17.69 0.33
C ALA A 282 -10.82 17.45 0.91
N LYS A 283 -11.76 18.39 0.75
CA LYS A 283 -13.16 18.22 1.15
C LYS A 283 -13.91 17.14 0.38
N LYS A 284 -13.45 16.84 -0.82
CA LYS A 284 -13.94 15.72 -1.65
C LYS A 284 -13.13 14.43 -1.43
N HIS A 285 -12.20 14.43 -0.47
CA HIS A 285 -11.30 13.31 -0.16
C HIS A 285 -10.39 12.90 -1.35
N ILE A 286 -10.10 13.83 -2.25
CA ILE A 286 -9.17 13.63 -3.37
C ILE A 286 -7.76 13.82 -2.84
N ASN A 287 -6.94 12.77 -2.98
CA ASN A 287 -5.54 12.83 -2.61
C ASN A 287 -4.70 13.45 -3.72
N VAL A 288 -3.79 14.35 -3.33
CA VAL A 288 -2.83 15.01 -4.24
C VAL A 288 -1.43 14.56 -3.86
N ASP A 289 -0.62 14.19 -4.85
CA ASP A 289 0.74 13.72 -4.63
C ASP A 289 1.78 14.78 -5.03
N VAL A 290 2.38 14.66 -6.20
CA VAL A 290 3.41 15.62 -6.66
C VAL A 290 2.78 17.00 -6.89
N ILE A 291 3.33 18.05 -6.26
CA ILE A 291 2.88 19.44 -6.44
C ILE A 291 4.05 20.26 -6.96
N LEU A 292 3.84 20.97 -8.06
CA LEU A 292 4.77 21.95 -8.62
C LEU A 292 4.07 23.30 -8.78
N GLN A 293 4.66 24.35 -8.20
CA GLN A 293 4.24 25.72 -8.42
C GLN A 293 5.28 26.45 -9.25
N SER A 294 4.87 27.09 -10.32
CA SER A 294 5.72 27.92 -11.17
C SER A 294 5.24 29.37 -11.23
N ILE A 295 6.11 30.25 -11.66
CA ILE A 295 5.75 31.64 -11.94
C ILE A 295 5.00 31.64 -13.28
N GLY A 296 3.75 32.08 -13.24
CA GLY A 296 2.94 32.30 -14.43
C GLY A 296 3.23 33.67 -15.11
N SER A 297 2.47 34.00 -16.13
CA SER A 297 2.58 35.29 -16.80
C SER A 297 1.88 36.41 -15.99
N ALA A 298 2.37 37.65 -16.14
CA ALA A 298 1.71 38.86 -15.62
C ALA A 298 1.30 38.82 -14.12
N GLY A 299 2.18 38.30 -13.25
CA GLY A 299 1.91 38.29 -11.79
C GLY A 299 0.92 37.21 -11.33
N THR A 300 0.84 36.14 -12.11
CA THR A 300 0.08 34.92 -11.75
C THR A 300 1.02 33.79 -11.31
N LYS A 301 0.42 32.71 -10.81
CA LYS A 301 1.08 31.44 -10.51
C LYS A 301 0.37 30.30 -11.24
N ASP A 302 1.14 29.34 -11.68
CA ASP A 302 0.61 28.09 -12.20
C ASP A 302 0.91 26.98 -11.20
N ILE A 303 -0.09 26.15 -10.91
CA ILE A 303 0.05 25.01 -10.01
C ILE A 303 -0.29 23.75 -10.78
N SER A 304 0.70 22.87 -10.92
CA SER A 304 0.51 21.52 -11.47
C SER A 304 0.63 20.50 -10.33
N PHE A 305 -0.21 19.49 -10.37
CA PHE A 305 -0.18 18.40 -9.40
C PHE A 305 -0.67 17.11 -10.02
N THR A 306 -0.39 15.98 -9.34
CA THR A 306 -0.87 14.66 -9.75
C THR A 306 -1.94 14.15 -8.80
N VAL A 307 -2.89 13.42 -9.37
CA VAL A 307 -3.91 12.65 -8.65
C VAL A 307 -3.93 11.22 -9.20
N ASP A 308 -4.57 10.29 -8.50
CA ASP A 308 -4.90 8.96 -9.01
C ASP A 308 -5.90 9.10 -10.19
N GLY A 309 -5.71 8.33 -11.26
CA GLY A 309 -6.56 8.41 -12.45
C GLY A 309 -8.05 8.20 -12.19
N LYS A 310 -8.40 7.41 -11.16
CA LYS A 310 -9.80 7.20 -10.74
C LYS A 310 -10.46 8.46 -10.16
N ASP A 311 -9.67 9.37 -9.59
CA ASP A 311 -10.15 10.59 -8.93
C ASP A 311 -10.16 11.80 -9.90
N LEU A 312 -9.71 11.62 -11.18
CA LEU A 312 -9.57 12.73 -12.12
C LEU A 312 -10.88 13.46 -12.42
N ASP A 313 -11.93 12.72 -12.73
CA ASP A 313 -13.20 13.32 -13.15
C ASP A 313 -13.84 14.11 -12.00
N ASP A 314 -13.77 13.58 -10.77
CA ASP A 314 -14.22 14.28 -9.56
C ASP A 314 -13.33 15.50 -9.25
N ALA A 315 -12.02 15.42 -9.48
CA ALA A 315 -11.10 16.53 -9.30
C ALA A 315 -11.41 17.66 -10.29
N ILE A 316 -11.57 17.37 -11.57
CA ILE A 316 -11.91 18.34 -12.60
C ILE A 316 -13.26 19.01 -12.28
N ALA A 317 -14.31 18.21 -12.01
CA ALA A 317 -15.64 18.75 -11.67
C ALA A 317 -15.56 19.68 -10.43
N THR A 318 -14.83 19.26 -9.39
CA THR A 318 -14.64 20.09 -8.17
C THR A 318 -13.95 21.41 -8.46
N LEU A 319 -12.92 21.40 -9.31
CA LEU A 319 -12.19 22.60 -9.69
C LEU A 319 -13.05 23.53 -10.55
N GLU A 320 -13.82 23.00 -11.49
CA GLU A 320 -14.74 23.78 -12.33
C GLU A 320 -15.88 24.42 -11.52
N GLU A 321 -16.50 23.67 -10.61
CA GLU A 321 -17.51 24.19 -9.66
C GLU A 321 -16.96 25.37 -8.83
N ASN A 322 -15.69 25.37 -8.52
CA ASN A 322 -15.04 26.41 -7.72
C ASN A 322 -14.27 27.45 -8.54
N LYS A 323 -14.37 27.46 -9.87
CA LYS A 323 -13.62 28.37 -10.76
C LYS A 323 -13.76 29.83 -10.37
N ALA A 324 -14.97 30.30 -10.10
CA ALA A 324 -15.22 31.68 -9.69
C ALA A 324 -14.52 32.07 -8.39
N ARG A 325 -14.42 31.13 -7.43
CA ARG A 325 -13.76 31.33 -6.14
C ARG A 325 -12.24 31.27 -6.26
N LEU A 326 -11.71 30.36 -7.09
CA LEU A 326 -10.28 30.15 -7.30
C LEU A 326 -9.68 31.18 -8.27
N GLY A 327 -10.45 31.63 -9.25
CA GLY A 327 -10.08 32.71 -10.18
C GLY A 327 -8.95 32.34 -11.14
N TYR A 328 -8.80 31.04 -11.48
CA TYR A 328 -7.83 30.59 -12.49
C TYR A 328 -8.33 30.86 -13.92
N GLN A 329 -7.37 30.94 -14.86
CA GLN A 329 -7.68 31.20 -16.26
C GLN A 329 -8.01 29.90 -17.01
N GLU A 330 -7.14 28.90 -16.92
CA GLU A 330 -7.24 27.64 -17.64
C GLU A 330 -7.06 26.44 -16.71
N LEU A 331 -7.68 25.32 -17.09
CA LEU A 331 -7.55 24.04 -16.42
C LEU A 331 -7.19 22.99 -17.48
N HIS A 332 -6.07 22.31 -17.28
CA HIS A 332 -5.61 21.24 -18.16
C HIS A 332 -5.44 19.94 -17.40
N SER A 333 -5.70 18.81 -18.07
CA SER A 333 -5.40 17.48 -17.54
C SER A 333 -4.67 16.63 -18.57
N GLU A 334 -3.78 15.77 -18.12
CA GLU A 334 -2.97 14.91 -18.98
C GLU A 334 -2.95 13.49 -18.38
N ARG A 335 -3.50 12.52 -19.14
CA ARG A 335 -3.66 11.11 -18.71
C ARG A 335 -2.47 10.21 -19.11
N ASN A 336 -1.79 10.51 -20.21
CA ASN A 336 -0.75 9.64 -20.79
C ASN A 336 0.62 9.92 -20.19
N ILE A 337 0.71 9.94 -18.87
CA ILE A 337 1.94 10.17 -18.13
C ILE A 337 2.25 8.99 -17.22
N ALA A 338 3.54 8.84 -16.89
CA ALA A 338 4.01 7.92 -15.86
C ALA A 338 4.93 8.66 -14.90
N LYS A 339 4.84 8.32 -13.62
CA LYS A 339 5.81 8.72 -12.59
C LYS A 339 6.91 7.66 -12.52
N LEU A 340 8.12 8.02 -12.89
CA LEU A 340 9.31 7.22 -12.70
C LEU A 340 10.09 7.77 -11.51
N SER A 341 10.37 6.93 -10.54
CA SER A 341 11.01 7.34 -9.29
C SER A 341 12.18 6.43 -8.93
N ILE A 342 13.25 7.03 -8.42
CA ILE A 342 14.32 6.32 -7.72
C ILE A 342 14.19 6.58 -6.23
N VAL A 343 14.45 5.57 -5.41
CA VAL A 343 14.36 5.63 -3.95
C VAL A 343 15.64 5.08 -3.34
N GLY A 344 16.19 5.76 -2.35
CA GLY A 344 17.34 5.27 -1.60
C GLY A 344 17.88 6.28 -0.61
N ALA A 345 18.13 5.88 0.62
CA ALA A 345 18.67 6.71 1.68
C ALA A 345 20.12 7.21 1.38
N GLY A 346 20.84 6.52 0.48
CA GLY A 346 22.17 6.95 0.05
C GLY A 346 22.20 8.27 -0.72
N MET A 347 21.07 8.73 -1.25
CA MET A 347 20.99 10.00 -1.98
C MET A 347 21.28 11.23 -1.11
N MET A 348 20.98 11.18 0.19
CA MET A 348 21.20 12.30 1.13
C MET A 348 22.66 12.74 1.20
N SER A 349 23.59 11.80 1.05
CA SER A 349 25.03 12.05 1.20
C SER A 349 25.82 12.04 -0.12
N ASN A 350 25.16 11.73 -1.24
CA ASN A 350 25.83 11.58 -2.53
C ASN A 350 25.31 12.57 -3.58
N PRO A 351 26.04 13.64 -3.88
CA PRO A 351 25.68 14.58 -4.94
C PRO A 351 25.73 13.88 -6.32
N GLY A 352 24.89 14.33 -7.24
CA GLY A 352 24.91 13.87 -8.64
C GLY A 352 23.93 12.71 -8.94
N VAL A 353 23.21 12.16 -7.96
CA VAL A 353 22.24 11.07 -8.18
C VAL A 353 21.15 11.50 -9.17
N ALA A 354 20.57 12.68 -8.98
CA ALA A 354 19.57 13.22 -9.92
C ALA A 354 20.15 13.42 -11.33
N ALA A 355 21.38 13.95 -11.42
CA ALA A 355 22.06 14.14 -12.70
C ALA A 355 22.25 12.81 -13.44
N LYS A 356 22.66 11.76 -12.74
CA LYS A 356 22.81 10.40 -13.32
C LYS A 356 21.50 9.83 -13.81
N MET A 357 20.40 10.03 -13.08
CA MET A 357 19.06 9.64 -13.54
C MET A 357 18.68 10.40 -14.81
N PHE A 358 18.89 11.71 -14.85
CA PHE A 358 18.54 12.53 -16.01
C PHE A 358 19.42 12.22 -17.23
N GLU A 359 20.72 11.93 -17.03
CA GLU A 359 21.61 11.48 -18.08
C GLU A 359 21.13 10.15 -18.71
N SER A 360 20.70 9.19 -17.90
CA SER A 360 20.17 7.92 -18.43
C SER A 360 18.91 8.13 -19.25
N LEU A 361 18.01 9.03 -18.84
CA LEU A 361 16.82 9.37 -19.59
C LEU A 361 17.12 10.12 -20.88
N TYR A 362 18.10 11.05 -20.84
CA TYR A 362 18.57 11.78 -22.02
C TYR A 362 19.14 10.83 -23.07
N ASN A 363 19.99 9.87 -22.67
CA ASN A 363 20.58 8.89 -23.57
C ASN A 363 19.52 7.99 -24.24
N GLU A 364 18.40 7.74 -23.57
CA GLU A 364 17.24 7.02 -24.12
C GLU A 364 16.30 7.93 -24.92
N GLY A 365 16.55 9.23 -25.02
CA GLY A 365 15.65 10.17 -25.72
C GLY A 365 14.30 10.34 -25.02
N VAL A 366 14.26 10.15 -23.69
CA VAL A 366 13.04 10.34 -22.88
C VAL A 366 12.99 11.75 -22.34
N ASN A 367 11.92 12.48 -22.68
CA ASN A 367 11.71 13.83 -22.20
C ASN A 367 11.09 13.83 -20.79
N ILE A 368 11.55 14.77 -19.95
CA ILE A 368 11.08 14.97 -18.59
C ILE A 368 10.09 16.13 -18.58
N ASN A 369 8.84 15.87 -18.16
CA ASN A 369 7.78 16.88 -18.10
C ASN A 369 7.73 17.61 -16.74
N MET A 370 8.12 16.91 -15.65
CA MET A 370 8.08 17.46 -14.31
C MET A 370 9.12 16.73 -13.44
N ILE A 371 9.68 17.40 -12.45
CA ILE A 371 10.65 16.86 -11.49
C ILE A 371 10.16 17.17 -10.08
N SER A 372 10.26 16.20 -9.19
CA SER A 372 10.06 16.37 -7.75
C SER A 372 11.10 15.60 -6.99
N THR A 373 11.59 16.15 -5.90
CA THR A 373 12.66 15.53 -5.09
C THR A 373 12.29 15.58 -3.61
N SER A 374 12.73 14.57 -2.87
CA SER A 374 12.82 14.57 -1.42
C SER A 374 14.22 14.14 -0.98
N GLU A 375 14.43 13.92 0.32
CA GLU A 375 15.74 13.48 0.84
C GLU A 375 16.16 12.10 0.30
N ILE A 376 15.21 11.21 0.09
CA ILE A 376 15.46 9.80 -0.32
C ILE A 376 14.81 9.43 -1.65
N ARG A 377 14.29 10.42 -2.40
CA ARG A 377 13.53 10.15 -3.64
C ARG A 377 13.76 11.23 -4.70
N VAL A 378 13.93 10.80 -5.94
CA VAL A 378 13.79 11.66 -7.13
C VAL A 378 12.70 11.07 -8.01
N THR A 379 11.70 11.87 -8.34
CA THR A 379 10.56 11.49 -9.21
C THR A 379 10.55 12.38 -10.44
N VAL A 380 10.37 11.79 -11.60
CA VAL A 380 10.11 12.49 -12.86
C VAL A 380 8.78 12.04 -13.46
N LEU A 381 8.07 12.99 -14.08
CA LEU A 381 6.94 12.67 -14.95
C LEU A 381 7.45 12.60 -16.38
N ILE A 382 7.12 11.51 -17.05
CA ILE A 382 7.48 11.22 -18.45
C ILE A 382 6.25 10.75 -19.20
N ASN A 383 6.34 10.60 -20.52
CA ASN A 383 5.27 9.96 -21.27
C ASN A 383 5.12 8.50 -20.86
N GLU A 384 3.90 8.02 -20.69
CA GLU A 384 3.58 6.64 -20.27
C GLU A 384 4.21 5.59 -21.20
N LYS A 385 4.18 5.81 -22.52
CA LYS A 385 4.77 4.93 -23.55
C LYS A 385 6.27 4.67 -23.36
N ASP A 386 6.99 5.58 -22.74
CA ASP A 386 8.42 5.50 -22.49
C ASP A 386 8.75 4.85 -21.12
N GLY A 387 7.73 4.64 -20.27
CA GLY A 387 7.89 4.27 -18.87
C GLY A 387 8.75 3.05 -18.63
N VAL A 388 8.46 1.92 -19.28
CA VAL A 388 9.21 0.66 -19.10
C VAL A 388 10.64 0.79 -19.63
N ARG A 389 10.84 1.44 -20.78
CA ARG A 389 12.19 1.68 -21.35
C ARG A 389 13.02 2.58 -20.41
N ALA A 390 12.44 3.66 -19.94
CA ALA A 390 13.07 4.56 -18.98
C ALA A 390 13.42 3.86 -17.66
N MET A 391 12.51 3.02 -17.13
CA MET A 391 12.73 2.23 -15.92
C MET A 391 13.93 1.29 -16.04
N ASN A 392 14.05 0.57 -17.17
CA ASN A 392 15.19 -0.32 -17.45
C ASN A 392 16.50 0.48 -17.55
N ALA A 393 16.51 1.60 -18.27
CA ALA A 393 17.70 2.42 -18.44
C ALA A 393 18.20 2.99 -17.10
N VAL A 394 17.29 3.49 -16.27
CA VAL A 394 17.63 4.00 -14.92
C VAL A 394 18.14 2.86 -14.04
N HIS A 395 17.48 1.70 -14.03
CA HIS A 395 17.91 0.53 -13.27
C HIS A 395 19.34 0.09 -13.65
N ASP A 396 19.64 0.00 -14.94
CA ASP A 396 20.96 -0.37 -15.44
C ASP A 396 22.02 0.74 -15.11
N ALA A 397 21.66 2.02 -15.24
CA ALA A 397 22.55 3.13 -14.91
C ALA A 397 23.02 3.12 -13.45
N PHE A 398 22.18 2.65 -12.52
CA PHE A 398 22.52 2.56 -11.10
C PHE A 398 23.08 1.18 -10.70
N ASN A 399 23.34 0.27 -11.62
CA ASN A 399 23.88 -1.09 -11.39
C ASN A 399 23.06 -1.90 -10.37
N LEU A 400 21.73 -1.82 -10.45
CA LEU A 400 20.84 -2.46 -9.49
C LEU A 400 20.66 -3.97 -9.72
N ALA A 401 21.26 -4.51 -10.76
CA ALA A 401 21.28 -5.94 -11.07
C ALA A 401 22.34 -6.73 -10.26
N ASP A 402 23.38 -6.04 -9.76
CA ASP A 402 24.57 -6.62 -9.12
C ASP A 402 24.43 -6.86 -7.60
#